data_abfa48db33c1c8712fa0c7d858e4d729
#
_entry.id   abfa48db33c1c8712fa0c7d858e4d729
#
_cell.length_a   1.000
_cell.length_b   1.000
_cell.length_c   1.000
_cell.angle_alpha   90.00
_cell.angle_beta   90.00
_cell.angle_gamma   90.00
#
_symmetry.space_group_name_H-M   'P 1'
#
loop_
_entity.id
_entity.type
_entity.pdbx_description
1 polymer ?
#
loop_
_entity_poly.entity_id
_entity_poly.type
_entity_poly.pdbx_seq_one_letter_code
_entity_poly.pdbx_strand_id
1 'polypeptide(L)'
;MRDGFIKVAASTPEIRVADVDYNKELIAQGMDQAWKDGIQLLVYPELCLTGYTCGDLFWQEELLEKARRGLTELVMHSLGKKMLVFVGLPWEKDGKLYNVAAVISDGELLGLVPKRFLPAYSEFYEERNFTPGEEEVTWVTVNGKRVSFGSKILFSCPEVRGLSVAAELCEDLWTPMPPSISHAMAGATVIVNLSASDETTGKNSYRRNLISGQSARLLCGYVYASAGEGESSTDLVFGGHNVIAENGVILAESPLFKNSRIVTELDIQRLRADRRKQTTFSVRGREGYEEVFFHLEERETKLTRFIDLAPFVPSDERRKAQRCEEIFSIQAMGLKKRLKHTGCKNVTVGISGGLDSTLALLVTARAFDLLGIDRSSITAVTMPCFGTTDRTYKNACELTRRLGASLKEVDIKKAVRQHFSDIGHSEEDHEDRKSTRLNSSHSAKSRMPSSA
;
A
#
# COMPACT_ATOMS: atom_id res chain seq x y z
N MET A 1 -15.26 -10.47 4.66
CA MET A 1 -13.88 -10.57 5.22
C MET A 1 -13.24 -11.93 4.97
N ARG A 2 -13.88 -12.75 4.17
CA ARG A 2 -13.41 -14.11 3.85
C ARG A 2 -11.98 -14.15 3.31
N ASP A 3 -11.59 -13.10 2.58
CA ASP A 3 -10.30 -13.01 1.90
C ASP A 3 -9.32 -11.99 2.53
N GLY A 4 -9.63 -11.51 3.75
CA GLY A 4 -8.77 -10.57 4.49
C GLY A 4 -8.85 -9.12 4.06
N PHE A 5 -9.82 -8.76 3.20
CA PHE A 5 -10.08 -7.38 2.83
C PHE A 5 -10.98 -6.68 3.86
N ILE A 6 -10.70 -5.43 4.14
CA ILE A 6 -11.58 -4.53 4.89
C ILE A 6 -11.91 -3.31 4.03
N LYS A 7 -13.17 -2.87 4.08
CA LYS A 7 -13.63 -1.69 3.36
C LYS A 7 -13.46 -0.46 4.24
N VAL A 8 -12.70 0.50 3.74
CA VAL A 8 -12.30 1.70 4.49
C VAL A 8 -12.71 2.96 3.77
N ALA A 9 -12.98 4.01 4.54
CA ALA A 9 -13.31 5.33 4.00
C ALA A 9 -12.64 6.46 4.78
N ALA A 10 -12.26 7.53 4.05
CA ALA A 10 -11.95 8.84 4.57
C ALA A 10 -13.02 9.81 4.08
N SER A 11 -13.60 10.61 4.97
CA SER A 11 -14.77 11.44 4.68
C SER A 11 -14.58 12.84 5.22
N THR A 12 -14.76 13.86 4.36
CA THR A 12 -14.73 15.28 4.74
C THR A 12 -16.15 15.84 4.69
N PRO A 13 -16.79 16.07 5.86
CA PRO A 13 -18.10 16.77 5.92
C PRO A 13 -17.92 18.26 5.71
N GLU A 14 -18.95 18.94 5.21
CA GLU A 14 -19.02 20.38 5.15
C GLU A 14 -19.48 20.93 6.51
N ILE A 15 -18.53 21.10 7.42
CA ILE A 15 -18.78 21.50 8.80
C ILE A 15 -19.16 22.99 8.89
N ARG A 16 -19.61 23.41 10.08
CA ARG A 16 -19.73 24.81 10.49
C ARG A 16 -18.90 25.03 11.75
N VAL A 17 -18.04 26.05 11.72
CA VAL A 17 -17.17 26.39 12.85
C VAL A 17 -18.01 26.67 14.10
N ALA A 18 -17.66 25.99 15.20
CA ALA A 18 -18.31 26.04 16.52
C ALA A 18 -19.80 25.59 16.56
N ASP A 19 -20.38 25.09 15.47
CA ASP A 19 -21.73 24.55 15.44
C ASP A 19 -21.73 23.02 15.62
N VAL A 20 -21.50 22.59 16.86
CA VAL A 20 -21.39 21.17 17.21
C VAL A 20 -22.64 20.38 16.85
N ASP A 21 -23.85 20.95 17.02
CA ASP A 21 -25.10 20.25 16.75
C ASP A 21 -25.26 19.95 15.25
N TYR A 22 -24.93 20.91 14.41
CA TYR A 22 -24.92 20.72 12.95
C TYR A 22 -23.86 19.69 12.52
N ASN A 23 -22.62 19.82 13.02
CA ASN A 23 -21.52 18.94 12.64
C ASN A 23 -21.75 17.50 13.08
N LYS A 24 -22.27 17.30 14.29
CA LYS A 24 -22.68 15.99 14.82
C LYS A 24 -23.72 15.33 13.91
N GLU A 25 -24.74 16.07 13.48
CA GLU A 25 -25.78 15.53 12.61
C GLU A 25 -25.21 15.06 11.26
N LEU A 26 -24.31 15.85 10.64
CA LEU A 26 -23.62 15.45 9.41
C LEU A 26 -22.75 14.20 9.60
N ILE A 27 -22.03 14.12 10.73
CA ILE A 27 -21.22 12.96 11.06
C ILE A 27 -22.10 11.72 11.24
N ALA A 28 -23.22 11.84 11.98
CA ALA A 28 -24.17 10.75 12.19
C ALA A 28 -24.77 10.24 10.88
N GLN A 29 -25.21 11.13 10.00
CA GLN A 29 -25.71 10.79 8.66
C GLN A 29 -24.62 10.10 7.83
N GLY A 30 -23.37 10.58 7.91
CA GLY A 30 -22.23 9.98 7.26
C GLY A 30 -21.94 8.57 7.78
N MET A 31 -22.07 8.32 9.09
CA MET A 31 -21.97 7.00 9.71
C MET A 31 -23.05 6.05 9.21
N ASP A 32 -24.31 6.50 9.12
CA ASP A 32 -25.42 5.70 8.60
C ASP A 32 -25.20 5.28 7.15
N GLN A 33 -24.77 6.23 6.32
CA GLN A 33 -24.49 5.93 4.92
C GLN A 33 -23.27 5.00 4.77
N ALA A 34 -22.22 5.21 5.57
CA ALA A 34 -21.05 4.34 5.58
C ALA A 34 -21.41 2.90 5.98
N TRP A 35 -22.25 2.75 7.01
CA TRP A 35 -22.74 1.43 7.43
C TRP A 35 -23.55 0.72 6.34
N LYS A 36 -24.47 1.45 5.67
CA LYS A 36 -25.24 0.94 4.52
C LYS A 36 -24.35 0.50 3.36
N ASP A 37 -23.26 1.23 3.10
CA ASP A 37 -22.28 0.94 2.04
C ASP A 37 -21.30 -0.17 2.42
N GLY A 38 -21.41 -0.72 3.63
CA GLY A 38 -20.59 -1.82 4.13
C GLY A 38 -19.16 -1.39 4.53
N ILE A 39 -18.96 -0.10 4.84
CA ILE A 39 -17.68 0.41 5.35
C ILE A 39 -17.45 -0.13 6.76
N GLN A 40 -16.22 -0.55 7.03
CA GLN A 40 -15.80 -1.17 8.29
C GLN A 40 -14.86 -0.27 9.09
N LEU A 41 -14.17 0.66 8.42
CA LEU A 41 -13.34 1.69 9.03
C LEU A 41 -13.65 3.04 8.39
N LEU A 42 -14.09 4.00 9.19
CA LEU A 42 -14.44 5.36 8.75
C LEU A 42 -13.63 6.39 9.51
N VAL A 43 -12.97 7.28 8.77
CA VAL A 43 -12.13 8.33 9.35
C VAL A 43 -12.65 9.70 8.93
N TYR A 44 -12.89 10.54 9.91
CA TYR A 44 -13.23 11.96 9.76
C TYR A 44 -12.01 12.84 10.04
N PRO A 45 -12.02 14.13 9.65
CA PRO A 45 -10.91 15.04 9.88
C PRO A 45 -10.68 15.40 11.37
N GLU A 46 -9.51 15.96 11.61
CA GLU A 46 -9.13 16.59 12.87
C GLU A 46 -10.14 17.67 13.28
N LEU A 47 -10.54 17.69 14.55
CA LEU A 47 -11.48 18.65 15.14
C LEU A 47 -12.81 18.83 14.38
N CYS A 48 -13.20 17.87 13.56
CA CYS A 48 -14.39 17.98 12.68
C CYS A 48 -15.71 18.15 13.44
N LEU A 49 -15.76 17.83 14.74
CA LEU A 49 -16.97 18.03 15.55
C LEU A 49 -17.19 19.50 15.92
N THR A 50 -16.11 20.27 16.05
CA THR A 50 -16.17 21.70 16.39
C THR A 50 -15.78 22.62 15.24
N GLY A 51 -14.96 22.13 14.33
CA GLY A 51 -14.11 22.87 13.42
C GLY A 51 -12.72 23.10 13.99
N TYR A 52 -11.71 23.06 13.14
CA TYR A 52 -10.32 23.35 13.48
C TYR A 52 -10.10 24.84 13.75
N THR A 53 -10.79 25.69 13.03
CA THR A 53 -10.62 27.15 13.02
C THR A 53 -11.44 27.89 14.09
N CYS A 54 -11.78 27.24 15.19
CA CYS A 54 -12.52 27.86 16.29
C CYS A 54 -11.72 28.95 17.03
N GLY A 55 -10.39 28.96 16.96
CA GLY A 55 -9.54 29.95 17.62
C GLY A 55 -9.82 30.06 19.12
N ASP A 56 -10.05 31.29 19.62
CA ASP A 56 -10.31 31.54 21.03
C ASP A 56 -11.65 30.98 21.54
N LEU A 57 -12.52 30.49 20.68
CA LEU A 57 -13.75 29.80 21.09
C LEU A 57 -13.43 28.47 21.83
N PHE A 58 -12.25 27.88 21.63
CA PHE A 58 -11.81 26.72 22.41
C PHE A 58 -11.69 27.00 23.92
N TRP A 59 -11.66 28.26 24.36
CA TRP A 59 -11.69 28.65 25.77
C TRP A 59 -13.10 28.74 26.35
N GLN A 60 -14.14 28.57 25.51
CA GLN A 60 -15.53 28.64 25.95
C GLN A 60 -16.01 27.29 26.47
N GLU A 61 -16.38 27.25 27.74
CA GLU A 61 -16.90 26.02 28.38
C GLU A 61 -18.10 25.44 27.64
N GLU A 62 -18.99 26.31 27.12
CA GLU A 62 -20.14 25.88 26.34
C GLU A 62 -19.75 25.06 25.10
N LEU A 63 -18.69 25.45 24.38
CA LEU A 63 -18.19 24.70 23.22
C LEU A 63 -17.68 23.33 23.62
N LEU A 64 -16.91 23.25 24.72
CA LEU A 64 -16.32 22.00 25.21
C LEU A 64 -17.40 21.04 25.73
N GLU A 65 -18.39 21.57 26.47
CA GLU A 65 -19.54 20.78 26.94
C GLU A 65 -20.39 20.26 25.79
N LYS A 66 -20.67 21.09 24.77
CA LYS A 66 -21.35 20.66 23.56
C LYS A 66 -20.57 19.58 22.81
N ALA A 67 -19.24 19.71 22.70
CA ALA A 67 -18.41 18.72 22.06
C ALA A 67 -18.46 17.36 22.78
N ARG A 68 -18.38 17.34 24.13
CA ARG A 68 -18.54 16.13 24.94
C ARG A 68 -19.91 15.48 24.76
N ARG A 69 -20.97 16.29 24.80
CA ARG A 69 -22.33 15.80 24.58
C ARG A 69 -22.53 15.27 23.18
N GLY A 70 -22.06 16.00 22.15
CA GLY A 70 -22.09 15.56 20.76
C GLY A 70 -21.34 14.23 20.54
N LEU A 71 -20.18 14.05 21.17
CA LEU A 71 -19.48 12.77 21.16
C LEU A 71 -20.33 11.66 21.78
N THR A 72 -20.94 11.92 22.95
CA THR A 72 -21.80 10.94 23.62
C THR A 72 -22.96 10.50 22.72
N GLU A 73 -23.60 11.46 22.03
CA GLU A 73 -24.69 11.19 21.10
C GLU A 73 -24.20 10.38 19.87
N LEU A 74 -23.02 10.67 19.32
CA LEU A 74 -22.41 9.88 18.24
C LEU A 74 -22.09 8.45 18.68
N VAL A 75 -21.58 8.27 19.92
CA VAL A 75 -21.36 6.94 20.49
C VAL A 75 -22.65 6.14 20.56
N MET A 76 -23.73 6.74 21.09
CA MET A 76 -25.04 6.08 21.14
C MET A 76 -25.60 5.82 19.73
N HIS A 77 -25.40 6.74 18.79
CA HIS A 77 -25.81 6.56 17.39
C HIS A 77 -25.09 5.42 16.68
N SER A 78 -23.89 5.06 17.13
CA SER A 78 -23.12 3.94 16.58
C SER A 78 -23.65 2.56 17.00
N LEU A 79 -24.56 2.49 17.97
CA LEU A 79 -25.12 1.22 18.48
C LEU A 79 -25.73 0.38 17.33
N GLY A 80 -25.36 -0.88 17.27
CA GLY A 80 -25.73 -1.80 16.20
C GLY A 80 -24.94 -1.65 14.90
N LYS A 81 -24.01 -0.69 14.84
CA LYS A 81 -23.12 -0.48 13.69
C LYS A 81 -21.71 -0.97 14.04
N LYS A 82 -21.42 -2.24 13.76
CA LYS A 82 -20.11 -2.85 13.98
C LYS A 82 -19.09 -2.36 12.96
N MET A 83 -18.70 -1.11 13.06
CA MET A 83 -17.63 -0.46 12.31
C MET A 83 -16.80 0.42 13.24
N LEU A 84 -15.52 0.60 12.92
CA LEU A 84 -14.62 1.47 13.67
C LEU A 84 -14.66 2.87 13.09
N VAL A 85 -14.97 3.87 13.90
CA VAL A 85 -15.11 5.28 13.48
C VAL A 85 -14.17 6.17 14.27
N PHE A 86 -13.45 7.05 13.57
CA PHE A 86 -12.57 8.06 14.15
C PHE A 86 -13.14 9.45 13.92
N VAL A 87 -13.32 10.22 14.99
CA VAL A 87 -13.88 11.58 14.98
C VAL A 87 -12.96 12.51 15.75
N GLY A 88 -12.57 13.65 15.14
CA GLY A 88 -11.73 14.66 15.75
C GLY A 88 -12.54 15.66 16.61
N LEU A 89 -12.08 15.93 17.86
CA LEU A 89 -12.70 16.91 18.74
C LEU A 89 -11.71 17.44 19.80
N PRO A 90 -12.00 18.60 20.46
CA PRO A 90 -11.26 19.03 21.64
C PRO A 90 -11.70 18.23 22.87
N TRP A 91 -10.75 17.90 23.73
CA TRP A 91 -11.02 17.16 24.98
C TRP A 91 -10.24 17.75 26.16
N GLU A 92 -10.95 18.11 27.20
CA GLU A 92 -10.32 18.57 28.45
C GLU A 92 -10.04 17.39 29.39
N LYS A 93 -8.81 17.36 29.90
CA LYS A 93 -8.36 16.41 30.92
C LYS A 93 -7.43 17.13 31.91
N ASP A 94 -7.70 17.01 33.21
CA ASP A 94 -6.86 17.56 34.27
C ASP A 94 -6.55 19.06 34.10
N GLY A 95 -7.55 19.85 33.65
CA GLY A 95 -7.43 21.28 33.42
C GLY A 95 -6.57 21.66 32.20
N LYS A 96 -6.31 20.72 31.32
CA LYS A 96 -5.61 20.92 30.03
C LYS A 96 -6.50 20.51 28.89
N LEU A 97 -6.38 21.25 27.78
CA LEU A 97 -7.12 20.95 26.55
C LEU A 97 -6.26 20.19 25.55
N TYR A 98 -6.79 19.15 24.98
CA TYR A 98 -6.14 18.28 24.00
C TYR A 98 -6.95 18.23 22.71
N ASN A 99 -6.25 18.19 21.58
CA ASN A 99 -6.80 17.86 20.29
C ASN A 99 -6.77 16.33 20.16
N VAL A 100 -7.93 15.68 20.06
CA VAL A 100 -8.00 14.21 20.12
C VAL A 100 -8.78 13.60 18.96
N ALA A 101 -8.42 12.36 18.64
CA ALA A 101 -9.25 11.45 17.88
C ALA A 101 -10.04 10.55 18.85
N ALA A 102 -11.37 10.67 18.86
CA ALA A 102 -12.23 9.73 19.55
C ALA A 102 -12.49 8.52 18.66
N VAL A 103 -12.40 7.33 19.26
CA VAL A 103 -12.55 6.04 18.57
C VAL A 103 -13.83 5.39 19.05
N ILE A 104 -14.78 5.19 18.12
CA ILE A 104 -16.14 4.76 18.41
C ILE A 104 -16.43 3.44 17.67
N SER A 105 -17.11 2.51 18.33
CA SER A 105 -17.64 1.31 17.70
C SER A 105 -18.84 0.76 18.48
N ASP A 106 -19.92 0.41 17.80
CA ASP A 106 -21.08 -0.34 18.33
C ASP A 106 -21.60 0.14 19.69
N GLY A 107 -21.78 1.47 19.86
CA GLY A 107 -22.28 2.07 21.10
C GLY A 107 -21.22 2.26 22.17
N GLU A 108 -19.95 2.08 21.87
CA GLU A 108 -18.84 2.23 22.82
C GLU A 108 -17.82 3.26 22.35
N LEU A 109 -17.31 4.06 23.31
CA LEU A 109 -16.12 4.88 23.16
C LEU A 109 -14.91 4.04 23.57
N LEU A 110 -14.11 3.64 22.59
CA LEU A 110 -12.99 2.72 22.79
C LEU A 110 -11.72 3.41 23.28
N GLY A 111 -11.52 4.66 22.92
CA GLY A 111 -10.33 5.42 23.30
C GLY A 111 -10.35 6.85 22.80
N LEU A 112 -9.48 7.67 23.39
CA LEU A 112 -9.17 9.02 22.98
C LEU A 112 -7.67 9.13 22.73
N VAL A 113 -7.30 9.41 21.48
CA VAL A 113 -5.90 9.51 21.05
C VAL A 113 -5.53 10.98 20.90
N PRO A 114 -4.72 11.56 21.79
CA PRO A 114 -4.31 12.95 21.70
C PRO A 114 -3.20 13.14 20.66
N LYS A 115 -3.24 14.29 19.96
CA LYS A 115 -2.18 14.75 19.07
C LYS A 115 -0.88 14.96 19.83
N ARG A 116 0.22 14.41 19.29
CA ARG A 116 1.53 14.44 19.93
C ARG A 116 2.32 15.70 19.63
N PHE A 117 2.28 16.15 18.39
CA PHE A 117 3.05 17.28 17.92
C PHE A 117 2.10 18.39 17.45
N LEU A 118 2.18 19.53 18.14
CA LEU A 118 1.37 20.70 17.85
C LEU A 118 2.16 21.68 16.98
N PRO A 119 1.72 22.03 15.78
CA PRO A 119 2.40 23.04 14.98
C PRO A 119 2.15 24.44 15.58
N ALA A 120 3.24 25.16 15.81
CA ALA A 120 3.24 26.55 16.28
C ALA A 120 4.22 27.38 15.44
N TYR A 121 4.22 27.18 14.13
CA TYR A 121 5.06 27.87 13.14
C TYR A 121 4.22 28.27 11.93
N SER A 122 4.71 29.26 11.17
CA SER A 122 4.03 29.84 10.00
C SER A 122 2.60 30.28 10.35
N GLU A 123 1.60 29.67 9.73
CA GLU A 123 0.19 29.94 9.89
C GLU A 123 -0.52 29.16 11.02
N PHE A 124 0.21 28.31 11.75
CA PHE A 124 -0.37 27.46 12.77
C PHE A 124 -0.14 28.00 14.18
N TYR A 125 -1.18 27.90 15.03
CA TYR A 125 -1.21 28.43 16.40
C TYR A 125 -1.73 27.42 17.42
N GLU A 126 -1.54 26.11 17.20
CA GLU A 126 -2.19 25.08 18.05
C GLU A 126 -1.69 25.08 19.49
N GLU A 127 -0.43 25.39 19.76
CA GLU A 127 0.11 25.48 21.14
C GLU A 127 -0.56 26.58 21.97
N ARG A 128 -1.26 27.54 21.34
CA ARG A 128 -2.04 28.54 22.05
C ARG A 128 -3.22 27.92 22.80
N ASN A 129 -3.83 26.91 22.21
CA ASN A 129 -5.09 26.34 22.70
C ASN A 129 -4.90 24.92 23.27
N PHE A 130 -3.99 24.13 22.75
CA PHE A 130 -3.86 22.73 23.07
C PHE A 130 -2.54 22.36 23.76
N THR A 131 -2.58 21.27 24.49
CA THR A 131 -1.43 20.63 25.13
C THR A 131 -1.02 19.40 24.32
N PRO A 132 0.29 19.17 24.06
CA PRO A 132 0.77 17.96 23.44
C PRO A 132 0.36 16.72 24.23
N GLY A 133 -0.11 15.69 23.51
CA GLY A 133 -0.42 14.41 24.11
C GLY A 133 0.83 13.65 24.55
N GLU A 134 0.71 12.87 25.62
CA GLU A 134 1.79 12.01 26.11
C GLU A 134 1.77 10.64 25.42
N GLU A 135 2.89 9.95 25.43
CA GLU A 135 2.96 8.57 24.92
C GLU A 135 2.26 7.60 25.84
N GLU A 136 2.40 7.81 27.13
CA GLU A 136 1.87 6.94 28.15
C GLU A 136 0.34 6.90 28.12
N VAL A 137 -0.21 5.70 28.23
CA VAL A 137 -1.65 5.52 28.25
C VAL A 137 -2.15 5.72 29.68
N THR A 138 -3.06 6.66 29.83
CA THR A 138 -3.81 6.95 31.04
C THR A 138 -5.30 6.70 30.77
N TRP A 139 -6.18 7.12 31.67
CA TRP A 139 -7.62 6.91 31.53
C TRP A 139 -8.39 8.17 31.88
N VAL A 140 -9.53 8.30 31.24
CA VAL A 140 -10.56 9.29 31.58
C VAL A 140 -11.87 8.57 31.90
N THR A 141 -12.73 9.23 32.67
CA THR A 141 -14.08 8.71 32.90
C THR A 141 -15.08 9.43 32.01
N VAL A 142 -15.75 8.68 31.13
CA VAL A 142 -16.80 9.20 30.25
C VAL A 142 -18.09 8.44 30.53
N ASN A 143 -19.14 9.14 30.93
CA ASN A 143 -20.45 8.55 31.30
C ASN A 143 -20.31 7.34 32.26
N GLY A 144 -19.44 7.46 33.27
CA GLY A 144 -19.19 6.43 34.27
C GLY A 144 -18.32 5.26 33.79
N LYS A 145 -17.91 5.22 32.53
CA LYS A 145 -17.00 4.20 31.99
C LYS A 145 -15.57 4.71 31.92
N ARG A 146 -14.61 3.84 32.22
CA ARG A 146 -13.17 4.11 32.04
C ARG A 146 -12.80 3.94 30.56
N VAL A 147 -12.20 4.96 29.99
CA VAL A 147 -11.79 5.02 28.58
C VAL A 147 -10.29 5.34 28.50
N SER A 148 -9.57 4.63 27.66
CA SER A 148 -8.13 4.81 27.46
C SER A 148 -7.84 6.16 26.81
N PHE A 149 -6.83 6.88 27.33
CA PHE A 149 -6.37 8.17 26.84
C PHE A 149 -4.86 8.14 26.67
N GLY A 150 -4.37 8.25 25.44
CA GLY A 150 -2.95 8.24 25.09
C GLY A 150 -2.70 7.91 23.63
N SER A 151 -1.46 8.08 23.17
CA SER A 151 -1.13 7.78 21.78
C SER A 151 -0.80 6.30 21.54
N LYS A 152 -0.35 5.57 22.56
CA LYS A 152 0.04 4.15 22.44
C LYS A 152 -1.15 3.21 22.64
N ILE A 153 -2.19 3.36 21.82
CA ILE A 153 -3.36 2.47 21.80
C ILE A 153 -3.43 1.75 20.45
N LEU A 154 -3.61 0.43 20.50
CA LEU A 154 -3.90 -0.41 19.34
C LEU A 154 -5.35 -0.86 19.40
N PHE A 155 -6.12 -0.59 18.36
CA PHE A 155 -7.48 -1.07 18.19
C PHE A 155 -7.44 -2.33 17.32
N SER A 156 -7.68 -3.50 17.93
CA SER A 156 -7.51 -4.80 17.28
C SER A 156 -8.83 -5.50 17.05
N CYS A 157 -8.98 -6.13 15.89
CA CYS A 157 -10.19 -6.85 15.51
C CYS A 157 -9.92 -8.37 15.47
N PRO A 158 -10.54 -9.17 16.38
CA PRO A 158 -10.34 -10.62 16.42
C PRO A 158 -10.83 -11.34 15.16
N GLU A 159 -11.93 -10.87 14.55
CA GLU A 159 -12.55 -11.49 13.37
C GLU A 159 -11.70 -11.35 12.11
N VAL A 160 -10.83 -10.33 12.05
CA VAL A 160 -9.92 -10.12 10.92
C VAL A 160 -8.48 -10.31 11.39
N ARG A 161 -7.97 -11.51 11.20
CA ARG A 161 -6.63 -11.88 11.68
C ARG A 161 -5.58 -10.88 11.23
N GLY A 162 -5.02 -10.14 12.20
CA GLY A 162 -3.94 -9.17 11.99
C GLY A 162 -4.43 -7.78 11.60
N LEU A 163 -5.71 -7.50 11.69
CA LEU A 163 -6.22 -6.14 11.66
C LEU A 163 -5.97 -5.50 13.04
N SER A 164 -5.10 -4.53 13.07
CA SER A 164 -4.84 -3.66 14.20
C SER A 164 -4.66 -2.24 13.69
N VAL A 165 -5.43 -1.32 14.22
CA VAL A 165 -5.49 0.09 13.79
C VAL A 165 -4.89 0.96 14.87
N ALA A 166 -4.09 1.96 14.48
CA ALA A 166 -3.63 3.01 15.37
C ALA A 166 -3.83 4.38 14.72
N ALA A 167 -3.95 5.41 15.54
CA ALA A 167 -4.21 6.77 15.07
C ALA A 167 -3.03 7.70 15.36
N GLU A 168 -2.81 8.64 14.46
CA GLU A 168 -2.00 9.84 14.64
C GLU A 168 -2.76 11.04 14.04
N LEU A 169 -2.42 12.26 14.42
CA LEU A 169 -3.16 13.44 14.01
C LEU A 169 -2.25 14.42 13.27
N CYS A 170 -2.63 14.77 12.06
CA CYS A 170 -2.10 15.85 11.23
C CYS A 170 -0.57 15.97 11.29
N GLU A 171 -0.05 16.93 12.07
CA GLU A 171 1.37 17.22 12.23
C GLU A 171 2.20 16.01 12.65
N ASP A 172 1.61 15.07 13.37
CA ASP A 172 2.30 13.84 13.77
C ASP A 172 2.98 13.14 12.59
N LEU A 173 2.35 13.15 11.39
CA LEU A 173 2.94 12.57 10.18
C LEU A 173 4.14 13.37 9.64
N TRP A 174 4.17 14.70 9.86
CA TRP A 174 5.16 15.59 9.24
C TRP A 174 6.47 15.66 10.02
N THR A 175 6.48 15.15 11.23
CA THR A 175 7.66 15.10 12.10
C THR A 175 8.71 14.10 11.58
N PRO A 176 10.00 14.25 11.95
CA PRO A 176 11.04 13.30 11.57
C PRO A 176 10.81 11.88 12.08
N MET A 177 10.10 11.73 13.22
CA MET A 177 9.73 10.45 13.83
C MET A 177 8.23 10.39 14.10
N PRO A 178 7.41 10.14 13.09
CA PRO A 178 5.96 10.02 13.26
C PRO A 178 5.59 8.91 14.24
N PRO A 179 4.55 9.07 15.08
CA PRO A 179 4.04 8.01 15.96
C PRO A 179 3.71 6.72 15.26
N SER A 180 3.26 6.80 13.99
CA SER A 180 2.98 5.65 13.13
C SER A 180 4.15 4.67 13.01
N ILE A 181 5.42 5.11 13.15
CA ILE A 181 6.58 4.22 13.16
C ILE A 181 6.47 3.28 14.36
N SER A 182 6.31 3.82 15.56
CA SER A 182 6.15 3.05 16.80
C SER A 182 4.90 2.17 16.76
N HIS A 183 3.79 2.70 16.22
CA HIS A 183 2.54 1.95 16.08
C HIS A 183 2.70 0.73 15.17
N ALA A 184 3.33 0.87 14.01
CA ALA A 184 3.58 -0.24 13.10
C ALA A 184 4.55 -1.27 13.70
N MET A 185 5.57 -0.82 14.44
CA MET A 185 6.50 -1.69 15.17
C MET A 185 5.82 -2.41 16.33
N ALA A 186 4.80 -1.81 16.97
CA ALA A 186 3.96 -2.47 17.97
C ALA A 186 2.95 -3.46 17.37
N GLY A 187 2.70 -3.41 16.06
CA GLY A 187 1.85 -4.37 15.34
C GLY A 187 0.71 -3.77 14.54
N ALA A 188 0.48 -2.45 14.58
CA ALA A 188 -0.56 -1.81 13.76
C ALA A 188 -0.35 -2.13 12.27
N THR A 189 -1.39 -2.61 11.60
CA THR A 189 -1.41 -2.88 10.15
C THR A 189 -2.12 -1.79 9.37
N VAL A 190 -2.88 -0.97 10.05
CA VAL A 190 -3.54 0.21 9.49
C VAL A 190 -3.24 1.41 10.37
N ILE A 191 -2.84 2.51 9.77
CA ILE A 191 -2.69 3.81 10.42
C ILE A 191 -3.80 4.71 9.89
N VAL A 192 -4.46 5.43 10.78
CA VAL A 192 -5.38 6.49 10.44
C VAL A 192 -4.80 7.83 10.84
N ASN A 193 -4.99 8.85 10.02
CA ASN A 193 -4.56 10.20 10.30
C ASN A 193 -5.72 11.16 10.09
N LEU A 194 -6.12 11.81 11.16
CA LEU A 194 -7.10 12.88 11.16
C LEU A 194 -6.37 14.20 11.01
N SER A 195 -6.64 14.91 9.94
CA SER A 195 -5.90 16.13 9.59
C SER A 195 -6.81 17.34 9.41
N ALA A 196 -6.22 18.51 9.67
CA ALA A 196 -6.69 19.81 9.20
C ALA A 196 -5.49 20.53 8.55
N SER A 197 -5.07 20.00 7.41
CA SER A 197 -3.91 20.52 6.67
C SER A 197 -4.38 21.52 5.62
N ASP A 198 -3.86 22.73 5.73
CA ASP A 198 -4.08 23.80 4.74
C ASP A 198 -3.47 23.47 3.38
N GLU A 199 -3.82 24.25 2.37
CA GLU A 199 -3.26 24.12 1.03
C GLU A 199 -2.37 25.31 0.69
N THR A 200 -1.12 24.98 0.34
CA THR A 200 -0.18 25.87 -0.30
C THR A 200 0.29 25.27 -1.63
N THR A 201 0.86 26.08 -2.52
CA THR A 201 1.29 25.61 -3.83
C THR A 201 2.26 24.43 -3.73
N GLY A 202 1.86 23.28 -4.26
CA GLY A 202 2.68 22.06 -4.27
C GLY A 202 2.57 21.18 -3.03
N LYS A 203 1.91 21.63 -1.94
CA LYS A 203 1.77 20.87 -0.69
C LYS A 203 1.01 19.55 -0.87
N ASN A 204 0.01 19.52 -1.75
CA ASN A 204 -0.73 18.31 -2.07
C ASN A 204 0.17 17.19 -2.59
N SER A 205 1.09 17.52 -3.51
CA SER A 205 2.05 16.53 -4.05
C SER A 205 3.02 16.04 -2.98
N TYR A 206 3.49 16.93 -2.11
CA TYR A 206 4.34 16.57 -0.99
C TYR A 206 3.59 15.65 0.00
N ARG A 207 2.38 16.02 0.41
CA ARG A 207 1.50 15.22 1.27
C ARG A 207 1.26 13.82 0.71
N ARG A 208 0.92 13.75 -0.57
CA ARG A 208 0.72 12.49 -1.29
C ARG A 208 1.96 11.59 -1.25
N ASN A 209 3.14 12.15 -1.48
CA ASN A 209 4.40 11.41 -1.42
C ASN A 209 4.74 10.98 0.01
N LEU A 210 4.47 11.81 1.00
CA LEU A 210 4.69 11.53 2.41
C LEU A 210 3.82 10.34 2.88
N ILE A 211 2.52 10.37 2.58
CA ILE A 211 1.58 9.29 2.91
C ILE A 211 1.97 7.98 2.21
N SER A 212 2.24 8.04 0.91
CA SER A 212 2.69 6.88 0.14
C SER A 212 4.00 6.31 0.69
N GLY A 213 4.99 7.16 0.95
CA GLY A 213 6.28 6.76 1.50
C GLY A 213 6.17 6.15 2.89
N GLN A 214 5.33 6.71 3.77
CA GLN A 214 5.10 6.19 5.12
C GLN A 214 4.38 4.83 5.07
N SER A 215 3.34 4.71 4.25
CA SER A 215 2.64 3.45 4.01
C SER A 215 3.58 2.35 3.50
N ALA A 216 4.49 2.67 2.57
CA ALA A 216 5.49 1.75 2.04
C ALA A 216 6.51 1.31 3.10
N ARG A 217 7.08 2.28 3.82
CA ARG A 217 8.08 2.03 4.87
C ARG A 217 7.55 1.12 5.97
N LEU A 218 6.29 1.33 6.36
CA LEU A 218 5.65 0.63 7.47
C LEU A 218 4.90 -0.63 7.02
N LEU A 219 4.84 -0.92 5.72
CA LEU A 219 4.07 -2.03 5.15
C LEU A 219 2.66 -2.05 5.74
N CYS A 220 1.94 -0.93 5.64
CA CYS A 220 0.63 -0.74 6.25
C CYS A 220 -0.38 -0.12 5.28
N GLY A 221 -1.67 -0.25 5.62
CA GLY A 221 -2.70 0.63 5.12
C GLY A 221 -2.59 1.99 5.81
N TYR A 222 -2.78 3.08 5.07
CA TYR A 222 -2.78 4.43 5.61
C TYR A 222 -4.03 5.18 5.15
N VAL A 223 -4.86 5.62 6.09
CA VAL A 223 -6.12 6.32 5.80
C VAL A 223 -6.02 7.74 6.33
N TYR A 224 -5.95 8.70 5.44
CA TYR A 224 -5.79 10.12 5.73
C TYR A 224 -7.07 10.88 5.39
N ALA A 225 -7.67 11.55 6.37
CA ALA A 225 -8.85 12.40 6.22
C ALA A 225 -8.50 13.84 6.57
N SER A 226 -8.77 14.80 5.70
CA SER A 226 -8.42 16.21 5.90
C SER A 226 -9.62 17.13 5.87
N ALA A 227 -9.58 18.18 6.69
CA ALA A 227 -10.56 19.26 6.70
C ALA A 227 -10.68 19.93 5.32
N GLY A 228 -11.84 20.44 5.00
CA GLY A 228 -12.16 21.07 3.73
C GLY A 228 -13.07 22.29 3.88
N GLU A 229 -13.97 22.46 2.96
CA GLU A 229 -14.96 23.55 2.98
C GLU A 229 -15.81 23.48 4.25
N GLY A 230 -16.03 24.62 4.87
CA GLY A 230 -16.72 24.78 6.16
C GLY A 230 -15.83 25.35 7.25
N GLU A 231 -14.52 25.17 7.14
CA GLU A 231 -13.55 25.87 7.99
C GLU A 231 -13.43 27.36 7.64
N SER A 232 -13.01 28.17 8.60
CA SER A 232 -12.73 29.60 8.34
C SER A 232 -11.50 29.78 7.47
N SER A 233 -11.53 30.75 6.57
CA SER A 233 -10.43 31.07 5.66
C SER A 233 -9.69 32.36 6.04
N THR A 234 -9.56 32.69 7.34
CA THR A 234 -8.81 33.87 7.78
C THR A 234 -7.36 33.84 7.31
N ASP A 235 -6.61 32.82 7.72
CA ASP A 235 -5.19 32.64 7.40
C ASP A 235 -4.93 31.39 6.55
N LEU A 236 -5.88 30.44 6.53
CA LEU A 236 -5.74 29.10 5.99
C LEU A 236 -6.85 28.80 4.98
N VAL A 237 -6.54 27.99 3.97
CA VAL A 237 -7.53 27.39 3.09
C VAL A 237 -7.36 25.89 3.10
N PHE A 238 -8.44 25.16 3.38
CA PHE A 238 -8.40 23.70 3.51
C PHE A 238 -8.90 23.01 2.24
N GLY A 239 -8.15 22.01 1.79
CA GLY A 239 -8.38 21.38 0.49
C GLY A 239 -9.31 20.17 0.51
N GLY A 240 -9.67 19.62 1.65
CA GLY A 240 -10.44 18.38 1.73
C GLY A 240 -9.72 17.18 1.10
N HIS A 241 -8.38 17.19 1.10
CA HIS A 241 -7.56 16.19 0.41
C HIS A 241 -7.46 14.90 1.21
N ASN A 242 -8.36 13.97 0.93
CA ASN A 242 -8.36 12.63 1.50
C ASN A 242 -7.50 11.68 0.65
N VAL A 243 -6.75 10.80 1.32
CA VAL A 243 -5.86 9.83 0.64
C VAL A 243 -5.92 8.48 1.36
N ILE A 244 -6.08 7.40 0.62
CA ILE A 244 -5.94 6.04 1.15
C ILE A 244 -4.82 5.33 0.40
N ALA A 245 -3.83 4.85 1.15
CA ALA A 245 -2.67 4.15 0.61
C ALA A 245 -2.50 2.75 1.23
N GLU A 246 -1.89 1.84 0.49
CA GLU A 246 -1.52 0.50 0.94
C GLU A 246 -0.14 0.14 0.42
N ASN A 247 0.81 -0.10 1.32
CA ASN A 247 2.19 -0.48 0.96
C ASN A 247 2.77 0.37 -0.18
N GLY A 248 2.64 1.70 -0.07
CA GLY A 248 3.17 2.68 -1.02
C GLY A 248 2.30 2.98 -2.25
N VAL A 249 1.21 2.26 -2.42
CA VAL A 249 0.29 2.47 -3.55
C VAL A 249 -0.90 3.30 -3.09
N ILE A 250 -1.15 4.44 -3.74
CA ILE A 250 -2.39 5.20 -3.54
C ILE A 250 -3.54 4.42 -4.17
N LEU A 251 -4.52 4.04 -3.36
CA LEU A 251 -5.69 3.28 -3.79
C LEU A 251 -6.89 4.17 -4.10
N ALA A 252 -7.04 5.25 -3.33
CA ALA A 252 -8.08 6.24 -3.54
C ALA A 252 -7.57 7.62 -3.08
N GLU A 253 -8.00 8.66 -3.79
CA GLU A 253 -7.60 10.05 -3.55
C GLU A 253 -8.76 10.97 -3.93
N SER A 254 -9.07 11.97 -3.11
CA SER A 254 -10.08 12.96 -3.44
C SER A 254 -9.51 14.11 -4.28
N PRO A 255 -10.32 14.76 -5.11
CA PRO A 255 -9.94 16.03 -5.71
C PRO A 255 -9.78 17.09 -4.62
N LEU A 256 -8.90 18.08 -4.86
CA LEU A 256 -8.76 19.25 -3.99
C LEU A 256 -10.00 20.16 -4.05
N PHE A 257 -10.25 20.88 -2.96
CA PHE A 257 -11.29 21.88 -2.81
C PHE A 257 -12.70 21.33 -3.06
N LYS A 258 -12.90 20.07 -2.69
CA LYS A 258 -14.19 19.42 -2.77
C LYS A 258 -14.38 18.48 -1.60
N ASN A 259 -15.32 18.78 -0.72
CA ASN A 259 -15.72 17.86 0.33
C ASN A 259 -16.27 16.57 -0.28
N SER A 260 -15.70 15.44 0.15
CA SER A 260 -16.05 14.15 -0.42
C SER A 260 -15.70 13.00 0.52
N ARG A 261 -16.30 11.85 0.26
CA ARG A 261 -15.92 10.58 0.85
C ARG A 261 -15.24 9.71 -0.21
N ILE A 262 -14.04 9.28 0.07
CA ILE A 262 -13.35 8.26 -0.74
C ILE A 262 -13.44 6.90 -0.06
N VAL A 263 -13.55 5.84 -0.84
CA VAL A 263 -13.75 4.47 -0.38
C VAL A 263 -12.88 3.52 -1.18
N THR A 264 -12.26 2.56 -0.50
CA THR A 264 -11.55 1.44 -1.13
C THR A 264 -11.45 0.26 -0.16
N GLU A 265 -10.82 -0.81 -0.55
CA GLU A 265 -10.56 -1.98 0.30
C GLU A 265 -9.05 -2.12 0.57
N LEU A 266 -8.66 -2.36 1.83
CA LEU A 266 -7.30 -2.72 2.23
C LEU A 266 -7.16 -4.23 2.34
N ASP A 267 -6.07 -4.78 1.82
CA ASP A 267 -5.73 -6.20 1.87
C ASP A 267 -4.83 -6.50 3.08
N ILE A 268 -5.45 -6.76 4.23
CA ILE A 268 -4.73 -7.04 5.48
C ILE A 268 -3.91 -8.34 5.38
N GLN A 269 -4.40 -9.32 4.64
CA GLN A 269 -3.69 -10.58 4.45
C GLN A 269 -2.39 -10.38 3.66
N ARG A 270 -2.42 -9.57 2.60
CA ARG A 270 -1.24 -9.21 1.81
C ARG A 270 -0.23 -8.43 2.63
N LEU A 271 -0.68 -7.39 3.36
CA LEU A 271 0.20 -6.61 4.24
C LEU A 271 0.95 -7.50 5.24
N ARG A 272 0.25 -8.45 5.86
CA ARG A 272 0.88 -9.43 6.76
C ARG A 272 1.86 -10.36 6.03
N ALA A 273 1.51 -10.80 4.82
CA ALA A 273 2.40 -11.63 4.01
C ALA A 273 3.68 -10.88 3.62
N ASP A 274 3.56 -9.60 3.26
CA ASP A 274 4.70 -8.76 2.89
C ASP A 274 5.60 -8.46 4.11
N ARG A 275 5.03 -8.16 5.28
CA ARG A 275 5.80 -8.03 6.54
C ARG A 275 6.55 -9.31 6.90
N ARG A 276 5.94 -10.48 6.71
CA ARG A 276 6.58 -11.78 7.00
C ARG A 276 7.76 -12.09 6.08
N LYS A 277 7.74 -11.62 4.84
CA LYS A 277 8.85 -11.77 3.88
C LYS A 277 10.03 -10.85 4.20
N GLN A 278 9.78 -9.71 4.84
CA GLN A 278 10.79 -8.72 5.21
C GLN A 278 11.49 -9.11 6.52
N THR A 279 12.68 -9.65 6.45
CA THR A 279 13.46 -10.08 7.63
C THR A 279 13.85 -8.91 8.54
N THR A 280 13.93 -7.70 8.01
CA THR A 280 14.22 -6.46 8.75
C THR A 280 13.01 -5.84 9.43
N PHE A 281 11.79 -6.27 9.07
CA PHE A 281 10.56 -5.83 9.70
C PHE A 281 10.16 -6.84 10.80
N SER A 282 10.32 -6.44 12.06
CA SER A 282 9.89 -7.29 13.19
C SER A 282 8.99 -6.49 14.14
N VAL A 283 7.86 -7.06 14.51
CA VAL A 283 7.00 -6.50 15.55
C VAL A 283 7.75 -6.56 16.88
N ARG A 284 8.09 -5.41 17.42
CA ARG A 284 8.80 -5.19 18.69
C ARG A 284 8.24 -3.94 19.33
N GLY A 285 8.39 -3.79 20.65
CA GLY A 285 8.03 -2.52 21.30
C GLY A 285 6.53 -2.38 21.56
N ARG A 286 5.84 -3.46 21.88
CA ARG A 286 4.48 -3.43 22.46
C ARG A 286 4.48 -2.89 23.88
N GLU A 287 5.63 -2.68 24.46
CA GLU A 287 5.76 -2.13 25.80
C GLU A 287 5.13 -0.73 25.89
N GLY A 288 4.27 -0.55 26.86
CA GLY A 288 3.50 0.68 27.05
C GLY A 288 2.30 0.84 26.09
N TYR A 289 2.04 -0.12 25.19
CA TYR A 289 0.83 -0.12 24.38
C TYR A 289 -0.33 -0.79 25.10
N GLU A 290 -1.50 -0.16 25.04
CA GLU A 290 -2.77 -0.78 25.41
C GLU A 290 -3.44 -1.34 24.17
N GLU A 291 -3.97 -2.56 24.25
CA GLU A 291 -4.73 -3.19 23.18
C GLU A 291 -6.21 -3.18 23.52
N VAL A 292 -6.99 -2.45 22.73
CA VAL A 292 -8.44 -2.34 22.87
C VAL A 292 -9.11 -3.10 21.70
N PHE A 293 -10.06 -3.95 22.04
CA PHE A 293 -10.72 -4.77 21.03
C PHE A 293 -12.00 -4.11 20.52
N PHE A 294 -12.23 -4.26 19.22
CA PHE A 294 -13.48 -3.92 18.56
C PHE A 294 -13.92 -5.08 17.66
N HIS A 295 -15.20 -5.13 17.33
CA HIS A 295 -15.78 -6.21 16.58
C HIS A 295 -16.35 -5.74 15.26
N LEU A 296 -16.12 -6.52 14.20
CA LEU A 296 -16.68 -6.31 12.89
C LEU A 296 -17.65 -7.43 12.54
N GLU A 297 -18.71 -7.08 11.82
CA GLU A 297 -19.61 -8.07 11.28
C GLU A 297 -18.93 -8.86 10.14
N GLU A 298 -18.98 -10.18 10.20
CA GLU A 298 -18.55 -11.02 9.08
C GLU A 298 -19.49 -10.83 7.89
N ARG A 299 -18.98 -10.18 6.86
CA ARG A 299 -19.70 -10.02 5.58
C ARG A 299 -18.77 -10.20 4.41
N GLU A 300 -19.32 -10.59 3.27
CA GLU A 300 -18.57 -10.65 2.03
C GLU A 300 -18.24 -9.23 1.58
N THR A 301 -16.95 -8.96 1.34
CA THR A 301 -16.50 -7.65 0.88
C THR A 301 -16.51 -7.60 -0.65
N LYS A 302 -17.43 -6.80 -1.20
CA LYS A 302 -17.41 -6.51 -2.64
C LYS A 302 -16.26 -5.56 -2.95
N LEU A 303 -15.27 -6.05 -3.71
CA LEU A 303 -14.12 -5.27 -4.10
C LEU A 303 -14.50 -4.23 -5.16
N THR A 304 -14.10 -2.98 -4.92
CA THR A 304 -14.26 -1.85 -5.86
C THR A 304 -12.92 -1.30 -6.28
N ARG A 305 -11.84 -1.67 -5.59
CA ARG A 305 -10.48 -1.25 -5.93
C ARG A 305 -10.03 -1.79 -7.28
N PHE A 306 -9.20 -1.04 -7.98
CA PHE A 306 -8.57 -1.52 -9.20
C PHE A 306 -7.62 -2.68 -8.90
N ILE A 307 -7.82 -3.80 -9.58
CA ILE A 307 -6.91 -4.96 -9.57
C ILE A 307 -6.35 -5.12 -10.97
N ASP A 308 -5.05 -4.94 -11.10
CA ASP A 308 -4.37 -5.10 -12.38
C ASP A 308 -4.32 -6.59 -12.77
N LEU A 309 -4.93 -6.93 -13.92
CA LEU A 309 -4.92 -8.28 -14.47
C LEU A 309 -3.55 -8.69 -15.04
N ALA A 310 -2.70 -7.71 -15.33
CA ALA A 310 -1.35 -7.90 -15.82
C ALA A 310 -0.32 -7.16 -14.98
N PRO A 311 -0.15 -7.52 -13.68
CA PRO A 311 0.60 -6.73 -12.70
C PRO A 311 2.09 -6.56 -13.05
N PHE A 312 2.61 -7.40 -13.95
CA PHE A 312 4.00 -7.33 -14.41
C PHE A 312 4.20 -6.45 -15.65
N VAL A 313 3.11 -6.08 -16.34
CA VAL A 313 3.16 -5.30 -17.58
C VAL A 313 2.40 -3.99 -17.39
N PRO A 314 3.08 -2.85 -17.23
CA PRO A 314 2.40 -1.55 -17.08
C PRO A 314 1.48 -1.28 -18.30
N SER A 315 0.28 -0.79 -18.01
CA SER A 315 -0.68 -0.36 -19.03
C SER A 315 -0.26 0.92 -19.74
N ASP A 316 0.50 1.79 -19.06
CA ASP A 316 1.07 3.01 -19.62
C ASP A 316 2.31 2.68 -20.46
N GLU A 317 2.29 3.03 -21.74
CA GLU A 317 3.36 2.69 -22.71
C GLU A 317 4.72 3.31 -22.34
N ARG A 318 4.76 4.50 -21.76
CA ARG A 318 6.01 5.13 -21.31
C ARG A 318 6.62 4.38 -20.13
N ARG A 319 5.79 4.02 -19.14
CA ARG A 319 6.22 3.21 -17.99
C ARG A 319 6.64 1.81 -18.42
N LYS A 320 5.94 1.23 -19.40
CA LYS A 320 6.27 -0.08 -19.99
C LYS A 320 7.62 -0.05 -20.68
N ALA A 321 7.88 0.95 -21.51
CA ALA A 321 9.17 1.13 -22.17
C ALA A 321 10.32 1.29 -21.17
N GLN A 322 10.13 2.14 -20.15
CA GLN A 322 11.11 2.33 -19.07
C GLN A 322 11.38 1.02 -18.32
N ARG A 323 10.34 0.28 -17.94
CA ARG A 323 10.50 -1.00 -17.23
C ARG A 323 11.20 -2.06 -18.11
N CYS A 324 10.87 -2.12 -19.41
CA CYS A 324 11.58 -3.01 -20.32
C CYS A 324 13.06 -2.69 -20.43
N GLU A 325 13.43 -1.41 -20.53
CA GLU A 325 14.83 -0.98 -20.57
C GLU A 325 15.56 -1.29 -19.26
N GLU A 326 14.92 -1.06 -18.10
CA GLU A 326 15.48 -1.43 -16.80
C GLU A 326 15.77 -2.94 -16.70
N ILE A 327 14.78 -3.78 -17.01
CA ILE A 327 14.92 -5.24 -16.97
C ILE A 327 16.04 -5.71 -17.92
N PHE A 328 16.07 -5.17 -19.12
CA PHE A 328 17.06 -5.49 -20.14
C PHE A 328 18.47 -5.09 -19.70
N SER A 329 18.61 -3.87 -19.17
CA SER A 329 19.88 -3.35 -18.66
C SER A 329 20.40 -4.14 -17.46
N ILE A 330 19.55 -4.51 -16.51
CA ILE A 330 19.94 -5.34 -15.34
C ILE A 330 20.54 -6.68 -15.82
N GLN A 331 19.88 -7.35 -16.76
CA GLN A 331 20.36 -8.64 -17.28
C GLN A 331 21.66 -8.49 -18.07
N ALA A 332 21.75 -7.49 -18.96
CA ALA A 332 22.92 -7.22 -19.76
C ALA A 332 24.14 -6.85 -18.91
N MET A 333 23.97 -6.03 -17.89
CA MET A 333 25.04 -5.66 -16.95
C MET A 333 25.52 -6.85 -16.12
N GLY A 334 24.59 -7.72 -15.69
CA GLY A 334 24.94 -8.98 -14.99
C GLY A 334 25.83 -9.87 -15.87
N LEU A 335 25.44 -10.11 -17.12
CA LEU A 335 26.23 -10.90 -18.09
C LEU A 335 27.56 -10.23 -18.41
N LYS A 336 27.56 -8.93 -18.70
CA LYS A 336 28.77 -8.12 -18.92
C LYS A 336 29.80 -8.32 -17.83
N LYS A 337 29.37 -8.26 -16.55
CA LYS A 337 30.27 -8.44 -15.40
C LYS A 337 30.92 -9.83 -15.41
N ARG A 338 30.15 -10.88 -15.71
CA ARG A 338 30.65 -12.25 -15.77
C ARG A 338 31.66 -12.42 -16.91
N LEU A 339 31.32 -11.99 -18.12
CA LEU A 339 32.19 -12.07 -19.28
C LEU A 339 33.52 -11.32 -19.04
N LYS A 340 33.45 -10.11 -18.49
CA LYS A 340 34.64 -9.31 -18.16
C LYS A 340 35.51 -10.02 -17.10
N HIS A 341 34.90 -10.63 -16.09
CA HIS A 341 35.62 -11.30 -15.02
C HIS A 341 36.33 -12.56 -15.50
N THR A 342 35.67 -13.37 -16.35
CA THR A 342 36.22 -14.61 -16.88
C THR A 342 37.15 -14.40 -18.07
N GLY A 343 37.20 -13.20 -18.63
CA GLY A 343 37.94 -12.92 -19.86
C GLY A 343 37.35 -13.58 -21.14
N CYS A 344 36.12 -14.12 -21.07
CA CYS A 344 35.47 -14.77 -22.19
C CYS A 344 35.12 -13.78 -23.29
N LYS A 345 35.60 -14.04 -24.50
CA LYS A 345 35.35 -13.24 -25.70
C LYS A 345 34.33 -13.89 -26.65
N ASN A 346 33.96 -15.15 -26.40
CA ASN A 346 33.02 -15.92 -27.20
C ASN A 346 31.90 -16.47 -26.30
N VAL A 347 30.68 -16.48 -26.85
CA VAL A 347 29.51 -17.05 -26.15
C VAL A 347 28.71 -17.91 -27.12
N THR A 348 28.22 -19.03 -26.64
CA THR A 348 27.29 -19.87 -27.40
C THR A 348 25.91 -19.81 -26.77
N VAL A 349 24.89 -19.54 -27.60
CA VAL A 349 23.49 -19.45 -27.17
C VAL A 349 22.66 -20.41 -28.00
N GLY A 350 21.94 -21.34 -27.36
CA GLY A 350 20.93 -22.17 -28.05
C GLY A 350 19.71 -21.33 -28.38
N ILE A 351 19.33 -21.25 -29.64
CA ILE A 351 18.18 -20.46 -30.09
C ILE A 351 17.09 -21.33 -30.70
N SER A 352 15.94 -21.38 -30.05
CA SER A 352 14.74 -22.12 -30.52
C SER A 352 13.76 -21.25 -31.30
N GLY A 353 13.91 -19.92 -31.29
CA GLY A 353 12.95 -18.97 -31.81
C GLY A 353 11.76 -18.69 -30.87
N GLY A 354 11.79 -19.24 -29.64
CA GLY A 354 10.88 -18.89 -28.54
C GLY A 354 11.35 -17.64 -27.79
N LEU A 355 10.47 -17.09 -26.94
CA LEU A 355 10.73 -15.81 -26.24
C LEU A 355 11.99 -15.87 -25.35
N ASP A 356 12.19 -16.96 -24.59
CA ASP A 356 13.30 -17.06 -23.65
C ASP A 356 14.66 -17.02 -24.36
N SER A 357 14.81 -17.81 -25.41
CA SER A 357 16.05 -17.86 -26.20
C SER A 357 16.26 -16.55 -27.00
N THR A 358 15.20 -15.91 -27.44
CA THR A 358 15.26 -14.58 -28.06
C THR A 358 15.78 -13.54 -27.08
N LEU A 359 15.22 -13.49 -25.87
CA LEU A 359 15.69 -12.57 -24.83
C LEU A 359 17.15 -12.84 -24.44
N ALA A 360 17.53 -14.11 -24.28
CA ALA A 360 18.91 -14.49 -23.99
C ALA A 360 19.90 -13.99 -25.04
N LEU A 361 19.54 -14.12 -26.35
CA LEU A 361 20.39 -13.64 -27.45
C LEU A 361 20.47 -12.10 -27.47
N LEU A 362 19.36 -11.39 -27.24
CA LEU A 362 19.34 -9.93 -27.14
C LEU A 362 20.20 -9.42 -25.98
N VAL A 363 20.06 -10.01 -24.79
CA VAL A 363 20.87 -9.68 -23.60
C VAL A 363 22.36 -9.92 -23.88
N THR A 364 22.70 -11.02 -24.55
CA THR A 364 24.07 -11.33 -24.94
C THR A 364 24.64 -10.29 -25.90
N ALA A 365 23.89 -9.93 -26.97
CA ALA A 365 24.29 -8.91 -27.90
C ALA A 365 24.55 -7.55 -27.20
N ARG A 366 23.64 -7.13 -26.32
CA ARG A 366 23.82 -5.88 -25.55
C ARG A 366 25.04 -5.93 -24.61
N ALA A 367 25.30 -7.06 -23.98
CA ALA A 367 26.48 -7.23 -23.13
C ALA A 367 27.79 -7.13 -23.94
N PHE A 368 27.81 -7.67 -25.16
CA PHE A 368 28.93 -7.58 -26.10
C PHE A 368 29.16 -6.12 -26.55
N ASP A 369 28.09 -5.40 -26.92
CA ASP A 369 28.19 -3.98 -27.24
C ASP A 369 28.81 -3.16 -26.09
N LEU A 370 28.35 -3.41 -24.88
CA LEU A 370 28.86 -2.75 -23.66
C LEU A 370 30.31 -3.11 -23.31
N LEU A 371 30.84 -4.19 -23.87
CA LEU A 371 32.24 -4.62 -23.72
C LEU A 371 33.11 -4.22 -24.90
N GLY A 372 32.52 -3.71 -25.98
CA GLY A 372 33.25 -3.44 -27.24
C GLY A 372 33.71 -4.71 -27.94
N ILE A 373 33.02 -5.84 -27.75
CA ILE A 373 33.29 -7.11 -28.41
C ILE A 373 32.36 -7.27 -29.61
N ASP A 374 32.92 -7.71 -30.74
CA ASP A 374 32.16 -7.89 -31.97
C ASP A 374 31.10 -8.99 -31.77
N ARG A 375 29.87 -8.72 -32.21
CA ARG A 375 28.74 -9.63 -32.10
C ARG A 375 28.91 -10.93 -32.92
N SER A 376 29.79 -10.98 -33.90
CA SER A 376 30.14 -12.19 -34.62
C SER A 376 30.76 -13.27 -33.73
N SER A 377 31.30 -12.87 -32.57
CA SER A 377 31.81 -13.79 -31.53
C SER A 377 30.68 -14.44 -30.72
N ILE A 378 29.42 -14.11 -30.95
CA ILE A 378 28.26 -14.82 -30.41
C ILE A 378 27.85 -15.90 -31.39
N THR A 379 27.96 -17.17 -30.97
CA THR A 379 27.49 -18.32 -31.77
C THR A 379 26.09 -18.68 -31.33
N ALA A 380 25.09 -18.34 -32.14
CA ALA A 380 23.70 -18.77 -31.95
C ALA A 380 23.50 -20.14 -32.61
N VAL A 381 23.19 -21.16 -31.82
CA VAL A 381 23.00 -22.53 -32.31
C VAL A 381 21.52 -22.85 -32.37
N THR A 382 21.03 -23.16 -33.57
CA THR A 382 19.68 -23.73 -33.78
C THR A 382 19.77 -25.23 -33.99
N MET A 383 18.90 -25.98 -33.32
CA MET A 383 18.88 -27.45 -33.38
C MET A 383 17.48 -27.92 -33.77
N PRO A 384 17.12 -27.83 -35.09
CA PRO A 384 15.81 -28.25 -35.53
C PRO A 384 15.59 -29.76 -35.33
N CYS A 385 14.42 -30.11 -34.80
CA CYS A 385 13.98 -31.47 -34.55
C CYS A 385 12.47 -31.58 -34.87
N PHE A 386 11.87 -32.75 -34.63
CA PHE A 386 10.48 -33.10 -34.98
C PHE A 386 9.41 -32.10 -34.43
N GLY A 387 9.66 -31.42 -33.31
CA GLY A 387 8.75 -30.44 -32.70
C GLY A 387 9.00 -28.98 -33.15
N THR A 388 9.98 -28.74 -34.03
CA THR A 388 10.34 -27.38 -34.46
C THR A 388 9.40 -26.95 -35.59
N THR A 389 8.65 -25.85 -35.43
CA THR A 389 7.81 -25.28 -36.47
C THR A 389 8.64 -24.41 -37.41
N ASP A 390 8.24 -24.32 -38.66
CA ASP A 390 8.89 -23.44 -39.67
C ASP A 390 8.96 -21.98 -39.19
N ARG A 391 7.94 -21.52 -38.47
CA ARG A 391 7.88 -20.16 -37.96
C ARG A 391 8.97 -19.90 -36.93
N THR A 392 9.11 -20.79 -35.92
CA THR A 392 10.12 -20.62 -34.87
C THR A 392 11.54 -20.75 -35.42
N TYR A 393 11.77 -21.67 -36.33
CA TYR A 393 13.04 -21.81 -37.03
C TYR A 393 13.42 -20.54 -37.81
N LYS A 394 12.50 -20.03 -38.67
CA LYS A 394 12.72 -18.80 -39.44
C LYS A 394 13.01 -17.60 -38.52
N ASN A 395 12.26 -17.48 -37.44
CA ASN A 395 12.48 -16.40 -36.42
C ASN A 395 13.88 -16.48 -35.78
N ALA A 396 14.35 -17.68 -35.41
CA ALA A 396 15.68 -17.89 -34.87
C ALA A 396 16.77 -17.45 -35.84
N CYS A 397 16.69 -17.90 -37.08
CA CYS A 397 17.64 -17.60 -38.16
C CYS A 397 17.68 -16.10 -38.47
N GLU A 398 16.50 -15.48 -38.66
CA GLU A 398 16.39 -14.08 -39.02
C GLU A 398 16.89 -13.15 -37.89
N LEU A 399 16.49 -13.42 -36.64
CA LEU A 399 16.96 -12.65 -35.49
C LEU A 399 18.48 -12.71 -35.36
N THR A 400 19.07 -13.90 -35.49
CA THR A 400 20.53 -14.06 -35.39
C THR A 400 21.25 -13.23 -36.47
N ARG A 401 20.81 -13.26 -37.71
CA ARG A 401 21.40 -12.47 -38.80
C ARG A 401 21.26 -10.96 -38.55
N ARG A 402 20.06 -10.51 -38.16
CA ARG A 402 19.83 -9.07 -37.88
C ARG A 402 20.68 -8.55 -36.73
N LEU A 403 21.01 -9.38 -35.75
CA LEU A 403 21.89 -9.01 -34.64
C LEU A 403 23.39 -9.02 -35.01
N GLY A 404 23.75 -9.58 -36.16
CA GLY A 404 25.15 -9.76 -36.57
C GLY A 404 25.86 -10.88 -35.82
N ALA A 405 25.12 -11.81 -35.20
CA ALA A 405 25.68 -12.98 -34.53
C ALA A 405 25.93 -14.12 -35.54
N SER A 406 26.87 -15.02 -35.23
CA SER A 406 27.17 -16.19 -36.04
C SER A 406 26.12 -17.26 -35.85
N LEU A 407 25.44 -17.69 -36.94
CA LEU A 407 24.45 -18.75 -36.88
C LEU A 407 25.11 -20.12 -37.16
N LYS A 408 24.85 -21.09 -36.29
CA LYS A 408 25.22 -22.50 -36.49
C LYS A 408 23.97 -23.36 -36.37
N GLU A 409 23.71 -24.12 -37.44
CA GLU A 409 22.65 -25.12 -37.50
C GLU A 409 23.21 -26.51 -37.24
N VAL A 410 22.53 -27.25 -36.36
CA VAL A 410 22.90 -28.64 -36.02
C VAL A 410 21.65 -29.50 -36.08
N ASP A 411 21.56 -30.36 -37.11
CA ASP A 411 20.48 -31.34 -37.23
C ASP A 411 20.68 -32.46 -36.17
N ILE A 412 19.79 -32.50 -35.20
CA ILE A 412 19.83 -33.47 -34.09
C ILE A 412 18.90 -34.68 -34.33
N LYS A 413 18.19 -34.78 -35.47
CA LYS A 413 17.18 -35.82 -35.71
C LYS A 413 17.76 -37.23 -35.55
N LYS A 414 18.98 -37.47 -36.05
CA LYS A 414 19.64 -38.79 -35.96
C LYS A 414 19.93 -39.15 -34.49
N ALA A 415 20.43 -38.20 -33.73
CA ALA A 415 20.75 -38.43 -32.32
C ALA A 415 19.48 -38.69 -31.48
N VAL A 416 18.37 -37.95 -31.80
CA VAL A 416 17.09 -38.16 -31.13
C VAL A 416 16.46 -39.50 -31.49
N ARG A 417 16.56 -39.97 -32.74
CA ARG A 417 16.11 -41.30 -33.15
C ARG A 417 16.88 -42.41 -32.44
N GLN A 418 18.19 -42.27 -32.31
CA GLN A 418 18.99 -43.21 -31.52
C GLN A 418 18.51 -43.26 -30.10
N HIS A 419 18.33 -42.11 -29.47
CA HIS A 419 17.86 -42.03 -28.12
C HIS A 419 16.46 -42.61 -27.92
N PHE A 420 15.53 -42.40 -28.86
CA PHE A 420 14.21 -43.04 -28.83
C PHE A 420 14.33 -44.58 -28.88
N SER A 421 15.19 -45.09 -29.76
CA SER A 421 15.47 -46.51 -29.83
C SER A 421 16.01 -47.06 -28.50
N ASP A 422 16.95 -46.35 -27.88
CA ASP A 422 17.58 -46.75 -26.62
C ASP A 422 16.60 -46.83 -25.43
N ILE A 423 15.59 -45.99 -25.44
CA ILE A 423 14.57 -45.93 -24.35
C ILE A 423 13.23 -46.65 -24.74
N GLY A 424 13.17 -47.29 -25.93
CA GLY A 424 11.99 -48.01 -26.40
C GLY A 424 10.81 -47.12 -26.75
N HIS A 425 11.06 -45.84 -27.12
CA HIS A 425 10.01 -44.87 -27.51
C HIS A 425 9.83 -44.84 -29.02
N SER A 426 8.61 -44.77 -29.52
CA SER A 426 8.29 -44.66 -30.97
C SER A 426 8.14 -43.20 -31.38
N GLU A 427 8.64 -42.85 -32.60
CA GLU A 427 8.40 -41.54 -33.22
C GLU A 427 6.92 -41.26 -33.48
N GLU A 428 6.08 -42.31 -33.60
CA GLU A 428 4.66 -42.23 -33.87
C GLU A 428 3.82 -42.07 -32.60
N ASP A 429 4.43 -42.21 -31.42
CA ASP A 429 3.74 -42.00 -30.17
C ASP A 429 3.60 -40.51 -29.88
N HIS A 430 2.38 -40.03 -30.05
CA HIS A 430 2.01 -38.63 -29.85
C HIS A 430 1.30 -38.37 -28.51
N GLU A 431 1.10 -39.39 -27.67
CA GLU A 431 0.39 -39.24 -26.40
C GLU A 431 1.16 -38.41 -25.37
N ASP A 432 2.48 -38.46 -25.39
CA ASP A 432 3.32 -37.59 -24.56
C ASP A 432 4.04 -36.49 -25.39
N ARG A 433 3.28 -35.51 -25.81
CA ARG A 433 3.82 -34.30 -26.47
C ARG A 433 4.82 -33.54 -25.60
N LYS A 434 4.91 -33.82 -24.31
CA LYS A 434 5.91 -33.23 -23.41
C LYS A 434 7.26 -33.95 -23.52
N SER A 435 7.29 -35.27 -23.66
CA SER A 435 8.56 -36.01 -23.79
C SER A 435 9.21 -35.74 -25.14
N THR A 436 8.47 -35.58 -26.23
CA THR A 436 9.00 -35.16 -27.52
C THR A 436 9.48 -33.71 -27.57
N ARG A 437 8.98 -32.83 -26.68
CA ARG A 437 9.52 -31.49 -26.42
C ARG A 437 10.72 -31.49 -25.47
N LEU A 438 10.93 -32.53 -24.69
CA LEU A 438 12.04 -32.69 -23.74
C LEU A 438 13.41 -32.76 -24.40
N ASN A 439 13.45 -32.98 -25.71
CA ASN A 439 14.68 -32.92 -26.50
C ASN A 439 15.05 -31.48 -26.96
N SER A 440 14.26 -30.48 -26.66
CA SER A 440 14.71 -29.09 -26.65
C SER A 440 15.39 -28.83 -25.28
N SER A 441 16.57 -28.24 -25.30
CA SER A 441 17.51 -27.99 -24.19
C SER A 441 16.95 -27.32 -22.91
N HIS A 442 15.66 -27.14 -22.79
CA HIS A 442 15.00 -26.42 -21.70
C HIS A 442 14.51 -27.27 -20.53
N SER A 443 14.31 -28.57 -20.69
CA SER A 443 13.61 -29.37 -19.68
C SER A 443 14.48 -29.94 -18.57
N ALA A 444 15.78 -30.07 -18.75
CA ALA A 444 16.65 -30.63 -17.75
C ALA A 444 16.98 -29.67 -16.59
N LYS A 445 16.88 -28.36 -16.79
CA LYS A 445 17.20 -27.35 -15.76
C LYS A 445 16.04 -26.89 -14.88
N SER A 446 14.78 -27.14 -15.27
CA SER A 446 13.63 -26.71 -14.47
C SER A 446 13.29 -27.65 -13.30
N ARG A 447 14.02 -28.72 -13.11
CA ARG A 447 13.80 -29.73 -12.06
C ARG A 447 14.91 -29.83 -11.02
N MET A 448 15.89 -28.93 -11.00
CA MET A 448 16.75 -28.84 -9.83
C MET A 448 16.02 -28.12 -8.70
N PRO A 449 15.91 -28.71 -7.49
CA PRO A 449 15.41 -28.00 -6.34
C PRO A 449 16.31 -26.83 -6.06
N SER A 450 15.73 -25.65 -5.83
CA SER A 450 16.44 -24.51 -5.26
C SER A 450 16.81 -24.85 -3.81
N SER A 451 17.93 -25.50 -3.62
CA SER A 451 18.58 -25.66 -2.33
C SER A 451 20.04 -25.32 -2.50
N ALA A 452 20.35 -24.07 -2.28
CA ALA A 452 21.55 -23.53 -1.64
C ALA A 452 21.42 -22.02 -1.50
#